data_2afbdfee49c14f2e10927abe9ec9e158
#
_entry.id   2afbdfee49c14f2e10927abe9ec9e158
#
_cell.length_a   1.000
_cell.length_b   1.000
_cell.length_c   1.000
_cell.angle_alpha   90.00
_cell.angle_beta   90.00
_cell.angle_gamma   90.00
#
_symmetry.space_group_name_H-M   'P 1'
#
loop_
_entity.id
_entity.type
_entity.pdbx_description
1 polymer ?
#
loop_
_entity_poly.entity_id
_entity_poly.type
_entity_poly.pdbx_seq_one_letter_code
_entity_poly.pdbx_strand_id
1 'polypeptide(L)'
;MKGPYWWYVLYVRSNTEHRVAKYVNLAFRNKGLPYELEAFSLESEQYFNSKKIKDSDKPYIRRSVFSNYIFIETNMPEMEFGEAFFSIGYNSTDIIRLLTYGKSGIIALRDEERIRLEYLFRSKRCLEHSVGYIEGDRIVITGGALVGMEGSIKKINRHHRSAQIEINLFNETQTIDVALEIVSKK
;
A
#
# COMPACT_ATOMS: atom_id res chain seq x y z
N MET A 1 19.97 -0.60 17.25
CA MET A 1 19.44 -1.28 16.03
C MET A 1 18.02 -1.68 16.33
N LYS A 2 17.03 -1.26 15.50
CA LYS A 2 15.68 -1.80 15.62
C LYS A 2 15.76 -3.30 15.30
N GLY A 3 15.08 -4.13 16.08
CA GLY A 3 15.01 -5.57 15.83
C GLY A 3 14.31 -5.90 14.50
N PRO A 4 14.19 -7.17 14.12
CA PRO A 4 13.50 -7.56 12.93
C PRO A 4 12.04 -7.09 13.01
N TYR A 5 11.51 -6.58 11.87
CA TYR A 5 10.11 -6.21 11.72
C TYR A 5 9.45 -7.15 10.73
N TRP A 6 8.24 -7.56 11.06
CA TRP A 6 7.37 -8.35 10.19
C TRP A 6 6.21 -7.51 9.69
N TRP A 7 5.74 -7.81 8.51
CA TRP A 7 4.49 -7.29 8.00
C TRP A 7 3.47 -8.39 7.91
N TYR A 8 2.28 -8.14 8.45
CA TYR A 8 1.11 -8.99 8.33
C TYR A 8 0.05 -8.26 7.53
N VAL A 9 -0.84 -9.00 6.85
CA VAL A 9 -1.85 -8.38 6.00
C VAL A 9 -3.22 -8.93 6.35
N LEU A 10 -4.18 -8.03 6.58
CA LEU A 10 -5.58 -8.37 6.80
C LEU A 10 -6.38 -8.11 5.54
N TYR A 11 -7.25 -9.04 5.21
CA TYR A 11 -8.30 -8.86 4.23
C TYR A 11 -9.54 -8.33 4.95
N VAL A 12 -10.02 -7.16 4.50
CA VAL A 12 -11.10 -6.42 5.16
C VAL A 12 -12.23 -6.11 4.17
N ARG A 13 -13.37 -5.66 4.67
CA ARG A 13 -14.46 -5.20 3.81
C ARG A 13 -14.05 -3.92 3.07
N SER A 14 -14.55 -3.79 1.84
CA SER A 14 -14.26 -2.61 0.99
C SER A 14 -14.66 -1.30 1.67
N ASN A 15 -13.83 -0.29 1.51
CA ASN A 15 -14.01 1.05 2.08
C ASN A 15 -14.00 1.08 3.63
N THR A 16 -13.44 0.06 4.27
CA THR A 16 -13.28 0.02 5.72
C THR A 16 -11.82 0.11 6.17
N GLU A 17 -10.89 0.17 5.23
CA GLU A 17 -9.45 0.04 5.44
C GLU A 17 -8.95 0.98 6.56
N HIS A 18 -9.22 2.28 6.45
CA HIS A 18 -8.81 3.26 7.46
C HIS A 18 -9.46 3.03 8.83
N ARG A 19 -10.75 2.65 8.84
CA ARG A 19 -11.48 2.38 10.08
C ARG A 19 -10.91 1.16 10.78
N VAL A 20 -10.62 0.09 10.03
CA VAL A 20 -10.04 -1.14 10.58
C VAL A 20 -8.60 -0.90 11.02
N ALA A 21 -7.77 -0.18 10.27
CA ALA A 21 -6.43 0.17 10.71
C ALA A 21 -6.44 0.92 12.05
N LYS A 22 -7.32 1.91 12.19
CA LYS A 22 -7.50 2.64 13.46
C LYS A 22 -7.97 1.73 14.60
N TYR A 23 -8.92 0.83 14.32
CA TYR A 23 -9.42 -0.14 15.29
C TYR A 23 -8.30 -1.08 15.76
N VAL A 24 -7.52 -1.66 14.85
CA VAL A 24 -6.41 -2.56 15.16
C VAL A 24 -5.36 -1.85 16.01
N ASN A 25 -4.94 -0.64 15.62
CA ASN A 25 -3.99 0.16 16.39
C ASN A 25 -4.47 0.41 17.83
N LEU A 26 -5.74 0.74 18.00
CA LEU A 26 -6.32 0.98 19.33
C LEU A 26 -6.41 -0.32 20.14
N ALA A 27 -6.86 -1.41 19.51
CA ALA A 27 -7.05 -2.69 20.18
C ALA A 27 -5.72 -3.28 20.69
N PHE A 28 -4.65 -3.20 19.90
CA PHE A 28 -3.32 -3.64 20.34
C PHE A 28 -2.75 -2.74 21.43
N ARG A 29 -2.92 -1.43 21.31
CA ARG A 29 -2.51 -0.49 22.38
C ARG A 29 -3.19 -0.80 23.71
N ASN A 30 -4.49 -1.09 23.69
CA ASN A 30 -5.25 -1.40 24.90
C ASN A 30 -4.84 -2.73 25.55
N LYS A 31 -4.25 -3.66 24.77
CA LYS A 31 -3.71 -4.90 25.33
C LYS A 31 -2.42 -4.71 26.13
N GLY A 32 -1.73 -3.58 25.96
CA GLY A 32 -0.48 -3.32 26.67
C GLY A 32 0.65 -4.31 26.37
N LEU A 33 0.67 -4.88 25.17
CA LEU A 33 1.72 -5.82 24.77
C LEU A 33 3.04 -5.09 24.58
N PRO A 34 4.21 -5.74 24.88
CA PRO A 34 5.54 -5.11 24.82
C PRO A 34 6.07 -5.00 23.39
N TYR A 35 5.21 -4.86 22.40
CA TYR A 35 5.56 -4.81 20.99
C TYR A 35 5.14 -3.48 20.38
N GLU A 36 5.96 -3.00 19.44
CA GLU A 36 5.58 -1.90 18.55
C GLU A 36 4.66 -2.47 17.47
N LEU A 37 3.59 -1.75 17.15
CA LEU A 37 2.66 -2.14 16.10
C LEU A 37 2.05 -0.91 15.45
N GLU A 38 2.03 -0.92 14.13
CA GLU A 38 1.32 0.06 13.30
C GLU A 38 0.53 -0.65 12.21
N ALA A 39 -0.80 -0.48 12.24
CA ALA A 39 -1.68 -0.88 11.15
C ALA A 39 -1.98 0.31 10.25
N PHE A 40 -1.87 0.12 8.93
CA PHE A 40 -2.02 1.18 7.92
C PHE A 40 -2.55 0.63 6.60
N SER A 41 -3.07 1.54 5.77
CA SER A 41 -3.34 1.31 4.36
C SER A 41 -2.18 1.86 3.53
N LEU A 42 -1.78 1.15 2.48
CA LEU A 42 -0.89 1.69 1.47
C LEU A 42 -1.70 2.47 0.45
N GLU A 43 -1.36 3.73 0.25
CA GLU A 43 -2.12 4.69 -0.54
C GLU A 43 -1.36 5.13 -1.80
N SER A 44 -2.08 5.68 -2.76
CA SER A 44 -1.50 6.45 -3.86
C SER A 44 -2.24 7.76 -4.04
N GLU A 45 -1.51 8.78 -4.44
CA GLU A 45 -2.10 9.99 -5.00
C GLU A 45 -2.70 9.65 -6.36
N GLN A 46 -3.91 10.12 -6.60
CA GLN A 46 -4.60 9.98 -7.88
C GLN A 46 -5.11 11.34 -8.33
N TYR A 47 -4.94 11.63 -9.62
CA TYR A 47 -5.42 12.87 -10.18
C TYR A 47 -6.95 12.90 -10.13
N PHE A 48 -7.47 13.97 -9.57
CA PHE A 48 -8.91 14.18 -9.44
C PHE A 48 -9.35 15.40 -10.24
N ASN A 49 -9.92 15.14 -11.42
CA ASN A 49 -10.49 16.18 -12.25
C ASN A 49 -11.96 16.39 -11.88
N SER A 50 -12.25 17.26 -10.93
CA SER A 50 -13.60 17.69 -10.65
C SER A 50 -13.79 19.14 -11.06
N LYS A 51 -14.78 19.42 -11.89
CA LYS A 51 -15.22 20.80 -12.23
C LYS A 51 -15.63 21.59 -10.97
N LYS A 52 -15.87 20.91 -9.84
CA LYS A 52 -16.25 21.53 -8.55
C LYS A 52 -15.05 21.97 -7.71
N ILE A 53 -13.82 21.51 -8.01
CA ILE A 53 -12.62 21.85 -7.27
C ILE A 53 -11.75 22.79 -8.13
N LYS A 54 -12.29 23.96 -8.46
CA LYS A 54 -11.57 24.97 -9.26
C LYS A 54 -10.47 25.68 -8.47
N ASP A 55 -10.45 25.58 -7.14
CA ASP A 55 -9.61 26.38 -6.25
C ASP A 55 -8.72 25.56 -5.31
N SER A 56 -8.55 24.23 -5.51
CA SER A 56 -7.61 23.48 -4.69
C SER A 56 -6.23 23.43 -5.35
N ASP A 57 -5.22 23.93 -4.66
CA ASP A 57 -3.79 23.83 -5.04
C ASP A 57 -3.28 22.38 -5.12
N LYS A 58 -4.13 21.40 -4.83
CA LYS A 58 -3.80 19.98 -4.85
C LYS A 58 -4.83 19.19 -5.65
N PRO A 59 -4.59 18.96 -6.96
CA PRO A 59 -5.50 18.21 -7.82
C PRO A 59 -5.43 16.68 -7.57
N TYR A 60 -4.83 16.26 -6.49
CA TYR A 60 -4.64 14.85 -6.14
C TYR A 60 -5.43 14.48 -4.88
N ILE A 61 -6.06 13.31 -4.91
CA ILE A 61 -6.66 12.66 -3.75
C ILE A 61 -5.91 11.39 -3.42
N ARG A 62 -5.88 11.00 -2.15
CA ARG A 62 -5.29 9.74 -1.72
C ARG A 62 -6.33 8.64 -1.71
N ARG A 63 -5.96 7.49 -2.24
CA ARG A 63 -6.77 6.28 -2.25
C ARG A 63 -5.92 5.07 -1.89
N SER A 64 -6.54 4.07 -1.26
CA SER A 64 -5.89 2.79 -1.02
C SER A 64 -5.46 2.17 -2.35
N VAL A 65 -4.21 1.75 -2.42
CA VAL A 65 -3.63 1.05 -3.57
C VAL A 65 -4.13 -0.38 -3.63
N PHE A 66 -4.19 -1.01 -2.47
CA PHE A 66 -4.69 -2.38 -2.31
C PHE A 66 -6.04 -2.32 -1.62
N SER A 67 -7.11 -2.25 -2.43
CA SER A 67 -8.47 -2.29 -1.90
C SER A 67 -8.69 -3.57 -1.10
N ASN A 68 -9.36 -3.46 0.02
CA ASN A 68 -9.63 -4.56 0.95
C ASN A 68 -8.43 -5.07 1.76
N TYR A 69 -7.26 -4.41 1.69
CA TYR A 69 -6.09 -4.82 2.48
C TYR A 69 -5.67 -3.72 3.44
N ILE A 70 -5.30 -4.12 4.64
CA ILE A 70 -4.48 -3.31 5.55
C ILE A 70 -3.23 -4.09 5.92
N PHE A 71 -2.16 -3.36 6.10
CA PHE A 71 -0.84 -3.88 6.47
C PHE A 71 -0.59 -3.57 7.94
N ILE A 72 0.09 -4.47 8.60
CA ILE A 72 0.48 -4.32 10.00
C ILE A 72 1.97 -4.53 10.07
N GLU A 73 2.71 -3.49 10.45
CA GLU A 73 4.13 -3.55 10.74
C GLU A 73 4.33 -3.70 12.24
N THR A 74 5.14 -4.66 12.66
CA THR A 74 5.38 -4.93 14.08
C THR A 74 6.69 -5.69 14.28
N ASN A 75 7.29 -5.55 15.47
CA ASN A 75 8.39 -6.39 15.94
C ASN A 75 7.89 -7.64 16.68
N MET A 76 6.60 -7.93 16.64
CA MET A 76 5.99 -9.13 17.22
C MET A 76 6.17 -10.31 16.27
N PRO A 77 6.82 -11.41 16.71
CA PRO A 77 7.02 -12.61 15.91
C PRO A 77 5.69 -13.24 15.49
N GLU A 78 5.74 -14.11 14.47
CA GLU A 78 4.57 -14.65 13.78
C GLU A 78 3.62 -15.41 14.71
N MET A 79 4.15 -16.24 15.61
CA MET A 79 3.34 -17.05 16.50
C MET A 79 2.57 -16.17 17.51
N GLU A 80 3.29 -15.25 18.16
CA GLU A 80 2.69 -14.31 19.13
C GLU A 80 1.69 -13.36 18.46
N PHE A 81 1.98 -12.95 17.22
CA PHE A 81 1.04 -12.13 16.47
C PHE A 81 -0.25 -12.89 16.16
N GLY A 82 -0.15 -14.14 15.72
CA GLY A 82 -1.31 -15.00 15.45
C GLY A 82 -2.22 -15.13 16.66
N GLU A 83 -1.66 -15.44 17.83
CA GLU A 83 -2.40 -15.56 19.10
C GLU A 83 -3.04 -14.23 19.52
N ALA A 84 -2.27 -13.15 19.49
CA ALA A 84 -2.77 -11.82 19.86
C ALA A 84 -3.89 -11.34 18.92
N PHE A 85 -3.71 -11.56 17.61
CA PHE A 85 -4.68 -11.19 16.59
C PHE A 85 -5.98 -11.98 16.70
N PHE A 86 -5.92 -13.28 17.02
CA PHE A 86 -7.09 -14.12 17.18
C PHE A 86 -8.11 -13.51 18.14
N SER A 87 -7.63 -12.96 19.25
CA SER A 87 -8.49 -12.33 20.25
C SER A 87 -9.05 -10.94 19.85
N ILE A 88 -8.44 -10.29 18.83
CA ILE A 88 -8.85 -8.97 18.33
C ILE A 88 -9.76 -9.11 17.11
N GLY A 89 -9.42 -9.98 16.18
CA GLY A 89 -10.10 -10.14 14.90
C GLY A 89 -11.57 -10.53 15.03
N TYR A 90 -11.91 -11.35 16.02
CA TYR A 90 -13.29 -11.77 16.26
C TYR A 90 -14.25 -10.64 16.69
N ASN A 91 -13.73 -9.53 17.15
CA ASN A 91 -14.54 -8.41 17.63
C ASN A 91 -14.86 -7.38 16.52
N SER A 92 -14.44 -7.61 15.29
CA SER A 92 -14.70 -6.72 14.15
C SER A 92 -15.33 -7.47 12.99
N THR A 93 -16.53 -7.10 12.61
CA THR A 93 -17.22 -7.64 11.42
C THR A 93 -16.62 -7.18 10.10
N ASP A 94 -15.75 -6.18 10.14
CA ASP A 94 -15.08 -5.62 8.96
C ASP A 94 -13.80 -6.39 8.61
N ILE A 95 -13.21 -7.11 9.56
CA ILE A 95 -12.05 -7.99 9.32
C ILE A 95 -12.58 -9.34 8.83
N ILE A 96 -12.22 -9.69 7.59
CA ILE A 96 -12.65 -10.94 6.98
C ILE A 96 -11.70 -12.07 7.37
N ARG A 97 -10.38 -11.83 7.23
CA ARG A 97 -9.34 -12.80 7.59
C ARG A 97 -7.96 -12.18 7.63
N LEU A 98 -7.08 -12.84 8.36
CA LEU A 98 -5.63 -12.68 8.24
C LEU A 98 -5.17 -13.46 7.00
N LEU A 99 -4.32 -12.85 6.15
CA LEU A 99 -3.81 -13.53 4.95
C LEU A 99 -2.71 -14.52 5.30
N THR A 100 -2.64 -15.60 4.51
CA THR A 100 -1.66 -16.67 4.65
C THR A 100 -1.16 -17.11 3.28
N TYR A 101 0.05 -17.67 3.21
CA TYR A 101 0.57 -18.29 1.99
C TYR A 101 0.03 -19.72 1.83
N GLY A 102 -1.12 -19.81 1.17
CA GLY A 102 -1.73 -21.11 0.84
C GLY A 102 -1.91 -22.01 2.07
N LYS A 103 -1.49 -23.26 1.96
CA LYS A 103 -1.60 -24.27 3.04
C LYS A 103 -0.42 -24.25 4.02
N SER A 104 0.60 -23.42 3.79
CA SER A 104 1.79 -23.37 4.67
C SER A 104 1.50 -22.81 6.06
N GLY A 105 0.41 -22.06 6.20
CA GLY A 105 0.07 -21.38 7.44
C GLY A 105 0.92 -20.14 7.76
N ILE A 106 1.94 -19.84 6.94
CA ILE A 106 2.78 -18.65 7.10
C ILE A 106 1.93 -17.41 6.90
N ILE A 107 1.89 -16.53 7.90
CA ILE A 107 1.10 -15.30 7.91
C ILE A 107 1.93 -14.05 7.68
N ALA A 108 3.24 -14.10 7.99
CA ALA A 108 4.15 -12.98 7.74
C ALA A 108 4.40 -12.79 6.25
N LEU A 109 4.37 -11.54 5.79
CA LEU A 109 4.74 -11.19 4.43
C LEU A 109 6.20 -11.55 4.19
N ARG A 110 6.49 -12.20 3.05
CA ARG A 110 7.86 -12.59 2.72
C ARG A 110 8.76 -11.37 2.58
N ASP A 111 10.01 -11.50 3.00
CA ASP A 111 10.96 -10.39 2.98
C ASP A 111 11.10 -9.76 1.58
N GLU A 112 11.09 -10.57 0.52
CA GLU A 112 11.18 -10.06 -0.87
C GLU A 112 10.02 -9.15 -1.23
N GLU A 113 8.79 -9.51 -0.82
CA GLU A 113 7.58 -8.71 -1.08
C GLU A 113 7.57 -7.47 -0.19
N ARG A 114 7.92 -7.62 1.10
CA ARG A 114 8.03 -6.51 2.05
C ARG A 114 9.05 -5.46 1.59
N ILE A 115 10.27 -5.88 1.24
CA ILE A 115 11.34 -4.98 0.78
C ILE A 115 10.93 -4.23 -0.49
N ARG A 116 10.22 -4.89 -1.42
CA ARG A 116 9.69 -4.22 -2.63
C ARG A 116 8.67 -3.15 -2.28
N LEU A 117 7.75 -3.44 -1.36
CA LEU A 117 6.76 -2.46 -0.90
C LEU A 117 7.44 -1.30 -0.16
N GLU A 118 8.38 -1.56 0.74
CA GLU A 118 9.15 -0.53 1.45
C GLU A 118 9.92 0.38 0.47
N TYR A 119 10.56 -0.21 -0.54
CA TYR A 119 11.26 0.55 -1.59
C TYR A 119 10.29 1.45 -2.37
N LEU A 120 9.15 0.90 -2.81
CA LEU A 120 8.17 1.62 -3.61
C LEU A 120 7.52 2.76 -2.81
N PHE A 121 7.12 2.50 -1.57
CA PHE A 121 6.42 3.47 -0.73
C PHE A 121 7.36 4.39 0.06
N ARG A 122 8.67 4.12 0.10
CA ARG A 122 9.73 4.98 0.71
C ARG A 122 9.36 5.52 2.10
N SER A 123 8.86 4.69 2.97
CA SER A 123 8.44 5.04 4.36
C SER A 123 7.26 6.02 4.48
N LYS A 124 6.69 6.47 3.36
CA LYS A 124 5.58 7.45 3.38
C LYS A 124 4.19 6.83 3.42
N ARG A 125 4.10 5.50 3.27
CA ARG A 125 2.82 4.77 3.14
C ARG A 125 1.93 5.26 2.00
N CYS A 126 2.44 6.17 1.16
CA CYS A 126 1.73 6.78 0.05
C CYS A 126 2.65 6.94 -1.16
N LEU A 127 2.21 6.46 -2.31
CA LEU A 127 2.84 6.74 -3.60
C LEU A 127 2.46 8.15 -4.04
N GLU A 128 3.40 9.06 -3.95
CA GLU A 128 3.23 10.42 -4.46
C GLU A 128 3.15 10.40 -6.00
N HIS A 129 2.48 11.39 -6.57
CA HIS A 129 2.42 11.55 -8.02
C HIS A 129 3.81 11.65 -8.62
N SER A 130 3.94 11.13 -9.83
CA SER A 130 5.17 11.16 -10.60
C SER A 130 5.03 12.09 -11.81
N VAL A 131 6.15 12.63 -12.24
CA VAL A 131 6.25 13.49 -13.41
C VAL A 131 7.31 12.92 -14.34
N GLY A 132 7.03 12.92 -15.63
CA GLY A 132 7.96 12.44 -16.62
C GLY A 132 7.67 12.97 -18.01
N TYR A 133 8.47 12.54 -18.97
CA TYR A 133 8.26 12.82 -20.39
C TYR A 133 8.51 11.55 -21.23
N ILE A 134 8.10 11.59 -22.49
CA ILE A 134 8.35 10.50 -23.44
C ILE A 134 9.34 11.02 -24.48
N GLU A 135 10.41 10.27 -24.67
CA GLU A 135 11.44 10.50 -25.68
C GLU A 135 11.50 9.29 -26.63
N GLY A 136 11.02 9.47 -27.86
CA GLY A 136 10.77 8.35 -28.76
C GLY A 136 9.79 7.34 -28.15
N ASP A 137 10.26 6.10 -27.96
CA ASP A 137 9.47 5.01 -27.35
C ASP A 137 9.78 4.81 -25.87
N ARG A 138 10.63 5.65 -25.27
CA ARG A 138 11.04 5.54 -23.87
C ARG A 138 10.34 6.53 -23.00
N ILE A 139 9.96 6.08 -21.81
CA ILE A 139 9.52 6.96 -20.75
C ILE A 139 10.70 7.30 -19.85
N VAL A 140 10.78 8.56 -19.45
CA VAL A 140 11.77 9.08 -18.51
C VAL A 140 11.02 9.74 -17.36
N ILE A 141 11.18 9.22 -16.15
CA ILE A 141 10.56 9.77 -14.94
C ILE A 141 11.55 10.72 -14.27
N THR A 142 11.14 11.98 -14.13
CA THR A 142 11.97 13.04 -13.55
C THR A 142 11.70 13.31 -12.07
N GLY A 143 10.57 12.84 -11.56
CA GLY A 143 10.20 13.03 -10.15
C GLY A 143 9.07 12.12 -9.70
N GLY A 144 8.93 11.96 -8.38
CA GLY A 144 7.87 11.19 -7.75
C GLY A 144 8.21 9.73 -7.47
N ALA A 145 7.18 8.93 -7.17
CA ALA A 145 7.33 7.56 -6.70
C ALA A 145 7.92 6.59 -7.75
N LEU A 146 7.74 6.88 -9.04
CA LEU A 146 8.16 5.99 -10.13
C LEU A 146 9.59 6.23 -10.63
N VAL A 147 10.36 7.14 -10.03
CA VAL A 147 11.77 7.37 -10.39
C VAL A 147 12.58 6.07 -10.22
N GLY A 148 13.22 5.63 -11.31
CA GLY A 148 14.00 4.38 -11.35
C GLY A 148 13.13 3.12 -11.49
N MET A 149 11.83 3.28 -11.71
CA MET A 149 10.88 2.17 -11.90
C MET A 149 10.23 2.16 -13.29
N GLU A 150 10.84 2.84 -14.27
CA GLU A 150 10.30 2.98 -15.62
C GLU A 150 10.02 1.61 -16.28
N GLY A 151 10.89 0.62 -16.02
CA GLY A 151 10.72 -0.75 -16.52
C GLY A 151 9.53 -1.52 -15.92
N SER A 152 8.98 -1.04 -14.81
CA SER A 152 7.80 -1.64 -14.18
C SER A 152 6.48 -1.09 -14.72
N ILE A 153 6.53 -0.03 -15.53
CA ILE A 153 5.35 0.60 -16.12
C ILE A 153 4.83 -0.26 -17.26
N LYS A 154 3.60 -0.77 -17.13
CA LYS A 154 2.92 -1.60 -18.12
C LYS A 154 2.06 -0.78 -19.07
N LYS A 155 1.42 0.25 -18.55
CA LYS A 155 0.48 1.08 -19.31
C LYS A 155 0.48 2.50 -18.79
N ILE A 156 0.35 3.46 -19.71
CA ILE A 156 0.21 4.88 -19.38
C ILE A 156 -1.14 5.37 -19.89
N ASN A 157 -1.88 6.03 -19.03
CA ASN A 157 -3.10 6.73 -19.38
C ASN A 157 -2.92 8.23 -19.18
N ARG A 158 -2.61 8.93 -20.28
CA ARG A 158 -2.38 10.39 -20.25
C ARG A 158 -3.62 11.18 -19.89
N HIS A 159 -4.80 10.71 -20.30
CA HIS A 159 -6.07 11.38 -20.03
C HIS A 159 -6.36 11.38 -18.52
N HIS A 160 -6.12 10.25 -17.86
CA HIS A 160 -6.29 10.10 -16.42
C HIS A 160 -5.03 10.44 -15.62
N ARG A 161 -3.94 10.85 -16.27
CA ARG A 161 -2.64 11.13 -15.64
C ARG A 161 -2.23 9.99 -14.70
N SER A 162 -2.27 8.76 -15.20
CA SER A 162 -1.92 7.56 -14.43
C SER A 162 -1.05 6.60 -15.22
N ALA A 163 -0.30 5.79 -14.49
CA ALA A 163 0.41 4.63 -14.98
C ALA A 163 -0.03 3.39 -14.21
N GLN A 164 0.02 2.24 -14.88
CA GLN A 164 -0.19 0.93 -14.25
C GLN A 164 1.15 0.24 -14.07
N ILE A 165 1.39 -0.22 -12.85
CA ILE A 165 2.53 -1.06 -12.50
C ILE A 165 2.05 -2.37 -11.90
N GLU A 166 2.87 -3.41 -11.97
CA GLU A 166 2.58 -4.72 -11.38
C GLU A 166 3.43 -4.96 -10.15
N ILE A 167 2.80 -5.47 -9.10
CA ILE A 167 3.42 -5.85 -7.83
C ILE A 167 2.98 -7.26 -7.47
N ASN A 168 3.91 -8.10 -7.06
CA ASN A 168 3.60 -9.42 -6.53
C ASN A 168 3.31 -9.31 -5.03
N LEU A 169 2.18 -9.85 -4.59
CA LEU A 169 1.75 -9.90 -3.21
C LEU A 169 1.03 -11.23 -2.95
N PHE A 170 1.48 -12.01 -1.96
CA PHE A 170 0.97 -13.35 -1.63
C PHE A 170 0.94 -14.32 -2.83
N ASN A 171 2.02 -14.32 -3.64
CA ASN A 171 2.16 -15.08 -4.88
C ASN A 171 1.18 -14.68 -6.00
N GLU A 172 0.46 -13.59 -5.86
CA GLU A 172 -0.45 -13.06 -6.87
C GLU A 172 0.09 -11.75 -7.43
N THR A 173 -0.04 -11.57 -8.74
CA THR A 173 0.30 -10.30 -9.39
C THR A 173 -0.86 -9.33 -9.28
N GLN A 174 -0.62 -8.22 -8.61
CA GLN A 174 -1.58 -7.12 -8.45
C GLN A 174 -1.20 -5.97 -9.40
N THR A 175 -2.17 -5.46 -10.15
CA THR A 175 -2.00 -4.25 -10.94
C THR A 175 -2.48 -3.05 -10.14
N ILE A 176 -1.61 -2.06 -10.00
CA ILE A 176 -1.94 -0.83 -9.26
C ILE A 176 -1.83 0.40 -10.16
N ASP A 177 -2.71 1.37 -9.95
CA ASP A 177 -2.68 2.67 -10.62
C ASP A 177 -1.91 3.69 -9.76
N VAL A 178 -0.94 4.36 -10.39
CA VAL A 178 -0.11 5.39 -9.78
C VAL A 178 -0.24 6.67 -10.59
N ALA A 179 -0.35 7.82 -9.92
CA ALA A 179 -0.42 9.10 -10.62
C ALA A 179 0.88 9.37 -11.39
N LEU A 180 0.74 9.63 -12.69
CA LEU A 180 1.85 9.98 -13.58
C LEU A 180 1.42 11.07 -14.56
N GLU A 181 2.06 12.21 -14.48
CA GLU A 181 1.90 13.30 -15.42
C GLU A 181 3.00 13.28 -16.48
N ILE A 182 2.61 13.23 -17.76
CA ILE A 182 3.52 13.35 -18.90
C ILE A 182 3.47 14.80 -19.38
N VAL A 183 4.54 15.53 -19.09
CA VAL A 183 4.62 16.98 -19.37
C VAL A 183 5.02 17.31 -20.79
N SER A 184 5.74 16.41 -21.48
CA SER A 184 6.12 16.62 -22.89
C SER A 184 6.34 15.30 -23.64
N LYS A 185 6.28 15.37 -24.96
CA LYS A 185 6.74 14.31 -25.87
C LYS A 185 7.78 14.94 -26.80
N LYS A 186 8.99 14.44 -26.76
CA LYS A 186 10.09 14.85 -27.64
C LYS A 186 10.29 13.83 -28.77
#